data_46b7434e47296bcd83959042bc3c65a1
#
_entry.id   46b7434e47296bcd83959042bc3c65a1
#
_cell.length_a   1.000
_cell.length_b   1.000
_cell.length_c   1.000
_cell.angle_alpha   90.00
_cell.angle_beta   90.00
_cell.angle_gamma   90.00
#
_symmetry.space_group_name_H-M   'P 1'
#
loop_
_entity.id
_entity.type
_entity.pdbx_description
1 polymer ?
#
loop_
_entity_poly.entity_id
_entity_poly.type
_entity_poly.pdbx_seq_one_letter_code
_entity_poly.pdbx_strand_id
1 'polypeptide(L)'
;MAFIEERLPTTIDWGGSFAEAHSVQVVQTSNGNEYRSLKNPFVRLSYDISYKRDIDFVRDRILDLYSRANGMYRGFRVKDVKDYTTNNYNQAPTAFDQPLIKSATGVYQLVRWYGDGDDPTCARRIIRKPVAGTTLFSVAGVAHPSSQWAVDTTTGLIACAANKVRNITGISIAASAVVTVGAHTFVTGNSVAFSGVVGMTEINGLRALVTAYTGTTITVDIDSTAFTPYVSNGTAQTQPIDGEDIAGGCEFDIPCRFDSDLGGAFSDWGTIAASGIRILELLNP
;
A
#
# COMPACT_ATOMS: atom_id res chain seq x y z
N MET A 1 12.86 -14.39 5.04
CA MET A 1 13.82 -14.76 3.97
C MET A 1 14.87 -13.67 3.81
N ALA A 2 16.04 -13.98 3.25
CA ALA A 2 17.04 -12.95 2.98
C ALA A 2 16.64 -12.15 1.73
N PHE A 3 16.54 -10.83 1.84
CA PHE A 3 16.15 -9.92 0.78
C PHE A 3 17.15 -8.76 0.67
N ILE A 4 17.40 -8.29 -0.54
CA ILE A 4 18.24 -7.12 -0.84
C ILE A 4 17.29 -5.98 -1.20
N GLU A 5 17.25 -4.94 -0.37
CA GLU A 5 16.37 -3.77 -0.60
C GLU A 5 16.90 -2.84 -1.70
N GLU A 6 17.40 -3.43 -2.76
CA GLU A 6 17.92 -2.74 -3.93
C GLU A 6 17.09 -3.07 -5.15
N ARG A 7 16.92 -2.09 -6.02
CA ARG A 7 16.17 -2.24 -7.26
C ARG A 7 17.09 -2.68 -8.39
N LEU A 8 16.65 -3.70 -9.15
CA LEU A 8 17.28 -4.02 -10.42
C LEU A 8 17.27 -2.79 -11.34
N PRO A 9 18.37 -2.47 -12.05
CA PRO A 9 18.41 -1.32 -12.96
C PRO A 9 17.26 -1.33 -13.96
N THR A 10 16.59 -0.19 -14.11
CA THR A 10 15.43 -0.03 -15.02
C THR A 10 15.81 0.15 -16.49
N THR A 11 17.10 0.36 -16.76
CA THR A 11 17.65 0.45 -18.13
C THR A 11 17.86 -0.94 -18.71
N ILE A 12 16.77 -1.58 -19.08
CA ILE A 12 16.76 -2.89 -19.74
C ILE A 12 16.78 -2.66 -21.25
N ASP A 13 17.60 -3.41 -21.99
CA ASP A 13 17.62 -3.34 -23.44
C ASP A 13 16.37 -3.98 -24.06
N TRP A 14 16.10 -3.63 -25.33
CA TRP A 14 14.99 -4.19 -26.09
C TRP A 14 15.14 -5.72 -26.22
N GLY A 15 14.03 -6.43 -25.98
CA GLY A 15 13.98 -7.89 -26.08
C GLY A 15 13.58 -8.60 -24.79
N GLY A 16 13.32 -7.86 -23.72
CA GLY A 16 12.72 -8.42 -22.51
C GLY A 16 11.26 -8.81 -22.74
N SER A 17 10.83 -9.93 -22.16
CA SER A 17 9.45 -10.37 -22.15
C SER A 17 8.96 -10.57 -20.73
N PHE A 18 7.64 -10.59 -20.56
CA PHE A 18 7.02 -10.92 -19.28
C PHE A 18 5.88 -11.93 -19.49
N ALA A 19 5.57 -12.69 -18.45
CA ALA A 19 4.38 -13.51 -18.39
C ALA A 19 3.70 -13.36 -17.04
N GLU A 20 2.38 -13.28 -17.07
CA GLU A 20 1.53 -13.28 -15.89
C GLU A 20 0.88 -14.64 -15.72
N ALA A 21 1.00 -15.22 -14.55
CA ALA A 21 0.42 -16.51 -14.23
C ALA A 21 -0.64 -16.36 -13.14
N HIS A 22 -1.80 -16.98 -13.37
CA HIS A 22 -2.85 -17.14 -12.38
C HIS A 22 -2.94 -18.59 -11.95
N SER A 23 -3.18 -18.84 -10.68
CA SER A 23 -3.26 -20.19 -10.13
C SER A 23 -4.68 -20.75 -10.30
N VAL A 24 -4.98 -21.25 -11.50
CA VAL A 24 -6.28 -21.83 -11.88
C VAL A 24 -6.10 -23.29 -12.25
N GLN A 25 -6.98 -24.15 -11.77
CA GLN A 25 -7.10 -25.53 -12.23
C GLN A 25 -8.29 -25.64 -13.17
N VAL A 26 -8.04 -26.15 -14.37
CA VAL A 26 -9.05 -26.43 -15.38
C VAL A 26 -9.14 -27.94 -15.58
N VAL A 27 -10.34 -28.48 -15.50
CA VAL A 27 -10.61 -29.93 -15.72
C VAL A 27 -11.70 -30.06 -16.80
N GLN A 28 -11.38 -30.72 -17.89
CA GLN A 28 -12.36 -31.09 -18.90
C GLN A 28 -12.83 -32.51 -18.68
N THR A 29 -14.13 -32.73 -18.77
CA THR A 29 -14.75 -34.04 -18.69
C THR A 29 -14.93 -34.66 -20.10
N SER A 30 -15.09 -35.96 -20.18
CA SER A 30 -15.23 -36.66 -21.46
C SER A 30 -16.46 -36.25 -22.29
N ASN A 31 -17.45 -35.60 -21.67
CA ASN A 31 -18.64 -35.04 -22.34
C ASN A 31 -18.47 -33.57 -22.80
N GLY A 32 -17.23 -33.04 -22.73
CA GLY A 32 -16.90 -31.68 -23.18
C GLY A 32 -17.18 -30.54 -22.18
N ASN A 33 -17.68 -30.86 -20.99
CA ASN A 33 -17.86 -29.84 -19.96
C ASN A 33 -16.52 -29.45 -19.32
N GLU A 34 -16.36 -28.16 -19.00
CA GLU A 34 -15.18 -27.61 -18.34
C GLU A 34 -15.53 -27.11 -16.93
N TYR A 35 -14.73 -27.51 -15.97
CA TYR A 35 -14.78 -27.02 -14.59
C TYR A 35 -13.52 -26.25 -14.26
N ARG A 36 -13.68 -25.04 -13.72
CA ARG A 36 -12.58 -24.15 -13.36
C ARG A 36 -12.58 -23.90 -11.85
N SER A 37 -11.41 -24.04 -11.22
CA SER A 37 -11.22 -23.77 -9.80
C SER A 37 -10.06 -22.80 -9.62
N LEU A 38 -10.33 -21.64 -9.02
CA LEU A 38 -9.32 -20.67 -8.64
C LEU A 38 -8.61 -21.15 -7.36
N LYS A 39 -7.30 -21.38 -7.41
CA LYS A 39 -6.51 -21.81 -6.25
C LYS A 39 -6.20 -20.67 -5.30
N ASN A 40 -5.86 -19.52 -5.86
CA ASN A 40 -5.66 -18.26 -5.13
C ASN A 40 -5.80 -17.07 -6.10
N PRO A 41 -6.18 -15.88 -5.61
CA PRO A 41 -6.40 -14.70 -6.42
C PRO A 41 -5.12 -13.88 -6.70
N PHE A 42 -3.93 -14.43 -6.43
CA PHE A 42 -2.68 -13.69 -6.59
C PHE A 42 -2.12 -13.84 -7.99
N VAL A 43 -1.72 -12.71 -8.56
CA VAL A 43 -0.98 -12.66 -9.83
C VAL A 43 0.49 -12.95 -9.52
N ARG A 44 1.14 -13.77 -10.35
CA ARG A 44 2.57 -14.04 -10.27
C ARG A 44 3.24 -13.70 -11.58
N LEU A 45 4.24 -12.82 -11.52
CA LEU A 45 4.99 -12.36 -12.67
C LEU A 45 6.28 -13.15 -12.86
N SER A 46 6.63 -13.37 -14.11
CA SER A 46 7.96 -13.77 -14.53
C SER A 46 8.45 -12.85 -15.64
N TYR A 47 9.73 -12.56 -15.61
CA TYR A 47 10.39 -11.74 -16.62
C TYR A 47 11.52 -12.54 -17.24
N ASP A 48 11.67 -12.41 -18.54
CA ASP A 48 12.84 -12.84 -19.28
C ASP A 48 13.50 -11.58 -19.85
N ILE A 49 14.66 -11.26 -19.37
CA ILE A 49 15.36 -10.02 -19.68
C ILE A 49 16.69 -10.30 -20.37
N SER A 50 17.10 -9.37 -21.20
CA SER A 50 18.37 -9.40 -21.90
C SER A 50 19.09 -8.06 -21.77
N TYR A 51 20.41 -8.10 -21.81
CA TYR A 51 21.26 -6.92 -21.79
C TYR A 51 22.32 -7.01 -22.86
N LYS A 52 22.56 -5.89 -23.52
CA LYS A 52 23.74 -5.67 -24.32
C LYS A 52 24.28 -4.29 -23.98
N ARG A 53 25.28 -4.24 -23.12
CA ARG A 53 25.82 -3.00 -22.55
C ARG A 53 27.32 -3.12 -22.34
N ASP A 54 27.92 -1.97 -22.01
CA ASP A 54 29.31 -1.92 -21.59
C ASP A 54 29.58 -2.87 -20.43
N ILE A 55 30.74 -3.50 -20.45
CA ILE A 55 31.13 -4.49 -19.45
C ILE A 55 31.05 -3.93 -18.01
N ASP A 56 31.38 -2.66 -17.82
CA ASP A 56 31.34 -2.01 -16.50
C ASP A 56 29.91 -1.91 -15.98
N PHE A 57 28.95 -1.55 -16.82
CA PHE A 57 27.54 -1.51 -16.43
C PHE A 57 27.04 -2.90 -16.05
N VAL A 58 27.31 -3.93 -16.86
CA VAL A 58 26.85 -5.29 -16.59
C VAL A 58 27.49 -5.82 -15.32
N ARG A 59 28.79 -5.62 -15.14
CA ARG A 59 29.53 -6.06 -13.94
C ARG A 59 29.00 -5.36 -12.68
N ASP A 60 28.93 -4.06 -12.68
CA ASP A 60 28.67 -3.26 -11.48
C ASP A 60 27.19 -3.20 -11.10
N ARG A 61 26.29 -3.58 -12.00
CA ARG A 61 24.84 -3.49 -11.76
C ARG A 61 24.13 -4.84 -11.73
N ILE A 62 24.53 -5.76 -12.59
CA ILE A 62 23.81 -7.03 -12.78
C ILE A 62 24.57 -8.18 -12.16
N LEU A 63 25.85 -8.36 -12.54
CA LEU A 63 26.68 -9.44 -11.99
C LEU A 63 26.94 -9.24 -10.50
N ASP A 64 27.14 -8.01 -10.05
CA ASP A 64 27.30 -7.69 -8.64
C ASP A 64 26.01 -8.02 -7.86
N LEU A 65 24.85 -7.60 -8.34
CA LEU A 65 23.57 -7.94 -7.73
C LEU A 65 23.33 -9.46 -7.69
N TYR A 66 23.63 -10.16 -8.79
CA TYR A 66 23.52 -11.62 -8.87
C TYR A 66 24.43 -12.31 -7.84
N SER A 67 25.66 -11.86 -7.72
CA SER A 67 26.62 -12.39 -6.77
C SER A 67 26.20 -12.13 -5.31
N ARG A 68 25.73 -10.92 -5.00
CA ARG A 68 25.20 -10.57 -3.67
C ARG A 68 23.89 -11.30 -3.34
N ALA A 69 23.10 -11.61 -4.36
CA ALA A 69 21.88 -12.42 -4.21
C ALA A 69 22.20 -13.91 -3.97
N ASN A 70 23.43 -14.34 -4.13
CA ASN A 70 23.84 -15.76 -4.19
C ASN A 70 23.01 -16.51 -5.23
N GLY A 71 23.00 -15.98 -6.46
CA GLY A 71 22.17 -16.52 -7.55
C GLY A 71 20.68 -16.42 -7.25
N MET A 72 20.00 -17.54 -7.16
CA MET A 72 18.56 -17.64 -6.95
C MET A 72 18.12 -17.53 -5.47
N TYR A 73 19.05 -17.30 -4.52
CA TYR A 73 18.73 -17.43 -3.09
C TYR A 73 18.05 -16.20 -2.48
N ARG A 74 18.55 -14.99 -2.76
CA ARG A 74 18.01 -13.74 -2.20
C ARG A 74 17.10 -13.05 -3.19
N GLY A 75 16.03 -12.44 -2.66
CA GLY A 75 15.18 -11.56 -3.44
C GLY A 75 15.76 -10.15 -3.57
N PHE A 76 15.23 -9.39 -4.52
CA PHE A 76 15.52 -7.99 -4.78
C PHE A 76 14.28 -7.30 -5.38
N ARG A 77 14.31 -5.97 -5.52
CA ARG A 77 13.21 -5.17 -6.04
C ARG A 77 13.26 -5.06 -7.56
N VAL A 78 12.12 -5.17 -8.22
CA VAL A 78 11.96 -4.92 -9.66
C VAL A 78 10.83 -3.93 -9.89
N LYS A 79 11.08 -2.85 -10.66
CA LYS A 79 10.02 -1.94 -11.10
C LYS A 79 9.36 -2.54 -12.34
N ASP A 80 8.08 -2.88 -12.24
CA ASP A 80 7.29 -3.27 -13.42
C ASP A 80 6.80 -2.00 -14.14
N VAL A 81 7.31 -1.75 -15.34
CA VAL A 81 6.95 -0.54 -16.11
C VAL A 81 5.48 -0.46 -16.51
N LYS A 82 4.77 -1.57 -16.50
CA LYS A 82 3.34 -1.64 -16.85
C LYS A 82 2.41 -1.55 -15.63
N ASP A 83 2.90 -1.85 -14.42
CA ASP A 83 2.09 -1.86 -13.17
C ASP A 83 2.99 -1.55 -11.95
N TYR A 84 3.30 -0.29 -11.73
CA TYR A 84 4.16 0.18 -10.64
C TYR A 84 3.48 1.21 -9.72
N THR A 85 2.22 1.54 -9.96
CA THR A 85 1.44 2.48 -9.17
C THR A 85 0.07 1.90 -8.83
N THR A 86 -0.46 2.27 -7.69
CA THR A 86 -1.82 1.89 -7.26
C THR A 86 -2.92 2.62 -8.02
N ASN A 87 -2.58 3.74 -8.67
CA ASN A 87 -3.48 4.50 -9.52
C ASN A 87 -3.53 3.91 -10.95
N ASN A 88 -4.17 4.59 -11.89
CA ASN A 88 -4.12 4.25 -13.30
C ASN A 88 -2.68 4.35 -13.84
N TYR A 89 -2.43 3.63 -14.93
CA TYR A 89 -1.13 3.61 -15.58
C TYR A 89 -0.54 5.03 -15.78
N ASN A 90 0.69 5.23 -15.37
CA ASN A 90 1.45 6.49 -15.41
C ASN A 90 0.89 7.65 -14.56
N GLN A 91 -0.15 7.44 -13.78
CA GLN A 91 -0.64 8.48 -12.88
C GLN A 91 0.03 8.37 -11.52
N ALA A 92 0.28 9.53 -10.91
CA ALA A 92 0.79 9.58 -9.54
C ALA A 92 -0.21 8.93 -8.57
N PRO A 93 0.25 8.23 -7.54
CA PRO A 93 -0.65 7.65 -6.54
C PRO A 93 -1.39 8.75 -5.78
N THR A 94 -2.61 8.42 -5.37
CA THR A 94 -3.44 9.25 -4.49
C THR A 94 -3.78 8.49 -3.22
N ALA A 95 -4.24 9.20 -2.19
CA ALA A 95 -4.64 8.58 -0.93
C ALA A 95 -5.92 7.71 -1.06
N PHE A 96 -6.59 7.76 -2.21
CA PHE A 96 -7.90 7.16 -2.44
C PHE A 96 -7.88 6.01 -3.46
N ASP A 97 -6.71 5.58 -3.90
CA ASP A 97 -6.58 4.66 -5.03
C ASP A 97 -7.18 3.28 -4.76
N GLN A 98 -6.87 2.69 -3.61
CA GLN A 98 -7.18 1.29 -3.34
C GLN A 98 -7.67 1.09 -1.91
N PRO A 99 -8.75 0.32 -1.69
CA PRO A 99 -9.13 -0.11 -0.36
C PRO A 99 -8.05 -1.02 0.25
N LEU A 100 -7.70 -0.77 1.50
CA LEU A 100 -6.65 -1.51 2.22
C LEU A 100 -7.24 -2.68 3.01
N ILE A 101 -6.44 -3.72 3.22
CA ILE A 101 -6.83 -4.87 4.03
C ILE A 101 -6.40 -4.63 5.48
N LYS A 102 -7.35 -4.65 6.42
CA LYS A 102 -7.07 -4.59 7.86
C LYS A 102 -6.30 -5.84 8.28
N SER A 103 -5.06 -5.67 8.73
CA SER A 103 -4.19 -6.75 9.22
C SER A 103 -4.29 -6.91 10.74
N ALA A 104 -4.37 -5.78 11.46
CA ALA A 104 -4.59 -5.71 12.89
C ALA A 104 -5.23 -4.36 13.24
N THR A 105 -5.54 -4.12 14.52
CA THR A 105 -6.04 -2.83 14.97
C THR A 105 -5.02 -1.73 14.65
N GLY A 106 -5.45 -0.74 13.85
CA GLY A 106 -4.60 0.36 13.40
C GLY A 106 -3.49 -0.04 12.44
N VAL A 107 -3.53 -1.26 11.86
CA VAL A 107 -2.52 -1.73 10.89
C VAL A 107 -3.22 -2.24 9.63
N TYR A 108 -2.80 -1.72 8.49
CA TYR A 108 -3.41 -1.98 7.19
C TYR A 108 -2.38 -2.39 6.16
N GLN A 109 -2.70 -3.40 5.33
CA GLN A 109 -1.85 -3.87 4.25
C GLN A 109 -2.19 -3.14 2.96
N LEU A 110 -1.18 -2.58 2.31
CA LEU A 110 -1.27 -2.05 0.95
C LEU A 110 -1.57 -3.17 -0.05
N VAL A 111 -2.52 -2.92 -0.92
CA VAL A 111 -2.99 -3.88 -1.95
C VAL A 111 -3.25 -3.14 -3.25
N ARG A 112 -2.98 -3.78 -4.37
CA ARG A 112 -3.47 -3.41 -5.70
C ARG A 112 -4.56 -4.38 -6.10
N TRP A 113 -5.79 -3.92 -6.26
CA TRP A 113 -6.92 -4.68 -6.76
C TRP A 113 -7.04 -4.51 -8.27
N TYR A 114 -7.32 -5.60 -8.98
CA TYR A 114 -7.56 -5.61 -10.41
C TYR A 114 -9.05 -5.83 -10.71
N GLY A 115 -9.91 -5.08 -10.03
CA GLY A 115 -11.36 -5.14 -10.09
C GLY A 115 -11.99 -4.70 -8.77
N ASP A 116 -13.14 -5.27 -8.45
CA ASP A 116 -13.89 -4.99 -7.23
C ASP A 116 -13.22 -5.63 -6.01
N GLY A 117 -12.80 -4.81 -5.05
CA GLY A 117 -12.16 -5.26 -3.81
C GLY A 117 -13.08 -6.04 -2.86
N ASP A 118 -14.39 -5.94 -3.04
CA ASP A 118 -15.39 -6.68 -2.24
C ASP A 118 -15.59 -8.12 -2.76
N ASP A 119 -15.16 -8.41 -4.01
CA ASP A 119 -15.17 -9.78 -4.54
C ASP A 119 -13.95 -10.56 -4.02
N PRO A 120 -14.14 -11.62 -3.21
CA PRO A 120 -13.03 -12.43 -2.69
C PRO A 120 -12.24 -13.16 -3.79
N THR A 121 -12.82 -13.32 -5.00
CA THR A 121 -12.17 -13.93 -6.17
C THR A 121 -11.42 -12.91 -7.01
N CYS A 122 -11.58 -11.62 -6.73
CA CYS A 122 -10.91 -10.55 -7.45
C CYS A 122 -9.39 -10.73 -7.41
N ALA A 123 -8.77 -10.64 -8.58
CA ALA A 123 -7.32 -10.68 -8.70
C ALA A 123 -6.72 -9.50 -7.94
N ARG A 124 -5.68 -9.77 -7.16
CA ARG A 124 -5.02 -8.75 -6.36
C ARG A 124 -3.54 -9.02 -6.17
N ARG A 125 -2.82 -7.97 -5.91
CA ARG A 125 -1.41 -7.99 -5.52
C ARG A 125 -1.25 -7.41 -4.12
N ILE A 126 -0.71 -8.18 -3.21
CA ILE A 126 -0.27 -7.66 -1.91
C ILE A 126 1.01 -6.86 -2.15
N ILE A 127 0.95 -5.56 -1.90
CA ILE A 127 2.12 -4.67 -2.07
C ILE A 127 3.02 -4.82 -0.85
N ARG A 128 4.17 -5.45 -1.06
CA ARG A 128 5.14 -5.67 0.01
C ARG A 128 6.32 -4.71 -0.04
N LYS A 129 6.55 -4.10 -1.19
CA LYS A 129 7.72 -3.23 -1.42
C LYS A 129 7.27 -1.86 -1.97
N PRO A 130 6.52 -1.07 -1.17
CA PRO A 130 6.22 0.29 -1.59
C PRO A 130 7.51 1.11 -1.74
N VAL A 131 7.48 2.09 -2.63
CA VAL A 131 8.60 3.02 -2.83
C VAL A 131 8.55 4.07 -1.72
N ALA A 132 9.67 4.28 -1.07
CA ALA A 132 9.77 5.25 0.02
C ALA A 132 9.34 6.65 -0.41
N GLY A 133 8.53 7.32 0.42
CA GLY A 133 8.06 8.68 0.18
C GLY A 133 6.90 8.82 -0.80
N THR A 134 6.39 7.72 -1.39
CA THR A 134 5.26 7.78 -2.34
C THR A 134 3.93 7.34 -1.72
N THR A 135 3.95 6.76 -0.54
CA THR A 135 2.74 6.24 0.11
C THR A 135 1.87 7.37 0.62
N LEU A 136 0.59 7.27 0.31
CA LEU A 136 -0.48 8.15 0.77
C LEU A 136 -1.58 7.30 1.42
N PHE A 137 -2.24 7.85 2.42
CA PHE A 137 -3.21 7.13 3.22
C PHE A 137 -4.44 7.99 3.47
N SER A 138 -5.64 7.42 3.41
CA SER A 138 -6.90 8.09 3.70
C SER A 138 -7.77 7.27 4.65
N VAL A 139 -8.57 7.97 5.42
CA VAL A 139 -9.57 7.42 6.34
C VAL A 139 -10.86 8.21 6.15
N ALA A 140 -11.97 7.52 6.01
CA ALA A 140 -13.29 8.11 5.80
C ALA A 140 -13.34 9.12 4.63
N GLY A 141 -12.64 8.80 3.52
CA GLY A 141 -12.62 9.65 2.33
C GLY A 141 -11.78 10.94 2.46
N VAL A 142 -11.00 11.11 3.53
CA VAL A 142 -10.13 12.26 3.76
C VAL A 142 -8.67 11.82 3.88
N ALA A 143 -7.76 12.55 3.22
CA ALA A 143 -6.33 12.28 3.34
C ALA A 143 -5.89 12.36 4.82
N HIS A 144 -5.28 11.28 5.32
CA HIS A 144 -4.90 11.19 6.73
C HIS A 144 -3.54 11.85 6.97
N PRO A 145 -3.39 12.70 8.01
CA PRO A 145 -2.15 13.41 8.26
C PRO A 145 -0.96 12.46 8.44
N SER A 146 0.14 12.73 7.75
CA SER A 146 1.35 11.89 7.76
C SER A 146 2.00 11.76 9.14
N SER A 147 1.70 12.67 10.08
CA SER A 147 2.15 12.58 11.47
C SER A 147 1.43 11.51 12.29
N GLN A 148 0.33 10.94 11.77
CA GLN A 148 -0.50 9.96 12.47
C GLN A 148 -0.37 8.54 11.95
N TRP A 149 0.53 8.28 11.02
CA TRP A 149 0.80 6.93 10.48
C TRP A 149 2.23 6.82 9.96
N ALA A 150 2.67 5.60 9.76
CA ALA A 150 3.93 5.28 9.11
C ALA A 150 3.76 4.03 8.24
N VAL A 151 4.55 3.94 7.16
CA VAL A 151 4.61 2.76 6.31
C VAL A 151 5.92 2.02 6.49
N ASP A 152 5.84 0.71 6.59
CA ASP A 152 7.01 -0.16 6.49
C ASP A 152 7.23 -0.52 5.02
N THR A 153 8.28 0.03 4.42
CA THR A 153 8.63 -0.18 3.01
C THR A 153 9.15 -1.59 2.71
N THR A 154 9.34 -2.42 3.72
CA THR A 154 9.78 -3.82 3.56
C THR A 154 8.63 -4.81 3.56
N THR A 155 7.52 -4.46 4.21
CA THR A 155 6.32 -5.31 4.33
C THR A 155 5.08 -4.74 3.65
N GLY A 156 5.06 -3.42 3.37
CA GLY A 156 3.90 -2.72 2.85
C GLY A 156 2.78 -2.53 3.87
N LEU A 157 3.08 -2.63 5.15
CA LEU A 157 2.13 -2.36 6.23
C LEU A 157 2.13 -0.87 6.57
N ILE A 158 0.94 -0.29 6.64
CA ILE A 158 0.70 1.03 7.21
C ILE A 158 0.27 0.84 8.65
N ALA A 159 1.01 1.42 9.59
CA ALA A 159 0.69 1.43 11.01
C ALA A 159 0.26 2.83 11.44
N CYS A 160 -0.94 2.97 12.00
CA CYS A 160 -1.39 4.20 12.61
C CYS A 160 -0.60 4.46 13.91
N ALA A 161 -0.36 5.73 14.21
CA ALA A 161 0.23 6.14 15.47
C ALA A 161 -0.62 5.70 16.67
N ALA A 162 -0.05 5.73 17.85
CA ALA A 162 -0.73 5.37 19.09
C ALA A 162 -2.05 6.15 19.22
N ASN A 163 -3.14 5.43 19.52
CA ASN A 163 -4.46 6.02 19.59
C ASN A 163 -4.56 7.01 20.76
N LYS A 164 -4.92 8.25 20.44
CA LYS A 164 -5.31 9.24 21.43
C LYS A 164 -6.82 9.18 21.59
N VAL A 165 -7.31 8.73 22.75
CA VAL A 165 -8.74 8.57 23.03
C VAL A 165 -9.13 9.47 24.20
N ARG A 166 -10.25 10.19 24.11
CA ARG A 166 -10.83 10.98 25.19
C ARG A 166 -12.36 10.93 25.16
N ASN A 167 -12.95 10.91 26.34
CA ASN A 167 -14.38 11.07 26.49
C ASN A 167 -14.77 12.53 26.23
N ILE A 168 -15.89 12.73 25.58
CA ILE A 168 -16.48 14.03 25.29
C ILE A 168 -17.38 14.42 26.45
N THR A 169 -17.25 15.66 26.89
CA THR A 169 -18.09 16.23 27.94
C THR A 169 -18.91 17.45 27.49
N GLY A 170 -18.67 17.93 26.28
CA GLY A 170 -19.43 19.02 25.67
C GLY A 170 -19.02 19.23 24.22
N ILE A 171 -19.99 19.68 23.42
CA ILE A 171 -19.75 20.10 22.02
C ILE A 171 -20.54 21.39 21.79
N SER A 172 -19.91 22.42 21.24
CA SER A 172 -20.58 23.66 20.89
C SER A 172 -21.32 23.54 19.56
N ILE A 173 -22.37 24.35 19.40
CA ILE A 173 -23.03 24.60 18.12
C ILE A 173 -22.33 25.84 17.51
N ALA A 174 -21.50 25.63 16.49
CA ALA A 174 -20.71 26.68 15.85
C ALA A 174 -20.23 26.25 14.45
N ALA A 175 -19.84 27.21 13.61
CA ALA A 175 -19.26 26.93 12.29
C ALA A 175 -17.93 26.16 12.35
N SER A 176 -17.24 26.20 13.49
CA SER A 176 -16.14 25.32 13.85
C SER A 176 -16.42 24.79 15.23
N ALA A 177 -16.84 23.53 15.33
CA ALA A 177 -17.25 22.95 16.59
C ALA A 177 -16.09 22.90 17.59
N VAL A 178 -16.37 23.32 18.84
CA VAL A 178 -15.45 23.19 19.97
C VAL A 178 -15.89 21.99 20.81
N VAL A 179 -15.03 20.99 20.92
CA VAL A 179 -15.28 19.75 21.65
C VAL A 179 -14.49 19.77 22.96
N THR A 180 -15.19 19.63 24.08
CA THR A 180 -14.58 19.54 25.42
C THR A 180 -14.27 18.08 25.73
N VAL A 181 -12.98 17.79 25.93
CA VAL A 181 -12.46 16.41 26.12
C VAL A 181 -11.61 16.26 27.39
N GLY A 182 -11.55 17.29 28.22
CA GLY A 182 -10.67 17.32 29.39
C GLY A 182 -9.19 17.33 29.02
N ALA A 183 -8.30 17.00 29.95
CA ALA A 183 -6.86 16.97 29.70
C ALA A 183 -6.53 15.96 28.59
N HIS A 184 -5.83 16.41 27.55
CA HIS A 184 -5.56 15.61 26.35
C HIS A 184 -4.19 15.89 25.73
N THR A 185 -3.85 15.09 24.69
CA THR A 185 -2.62 15.20 23.89
C THR A 185 -2.89 15.44 22.40
N PHE A 186 -4.13 15.81 22.05
CA PHE A 186 -4.44 16.24 20.68
C PHE A 186 -3.71 17.54 20.37
N VAL A 187 -3.29 17.70 19.12
CA VAL A 187 -2.64 18.90 18.59
C VAL A 187 -3.25 19.29 17.25
N THR A 188 -3.08 20.55 16.85
CA THR A 188 -3.49 21.02 15.52
C THR A 188 -2.94 20.10 14.42
N GLY A 189 -3.79 19.77 13.43
CA GLY A 189 -3.49 18.84 12.36
C GLY A 189 -3.74 17.36 12.71
N ASN A 190 -4.16 17.02 13.94
CA ASN A 190 -4.65 15.67 14.19
C ASN A 190 -6.02 15.48 13.53
N SER A 191 -6.19 14.34 12.87
CA SER A 191 -7.48 13.85 12.40
C SER A 191 -8.12 13.04 13.51
N VAL A 192 -9.39 13.34 13.85
CA VAL A 192 -10.11 12.78 14.98
C VAL A 192 -11.49 12.32 14.54
N ALA A 193 -11.86 11.09 14.89
CA ALA A 193 -13.21 10.54 14.69
C ALA A 193 -14.03 10.67 15.96
N PHE A 194 -15.35 10.80 15.79
CA PHE A 194 -16.32 10.92 16.87
C PHE A 194 -17.27 9.74 16.87
N SER A 195 -17.58 9.21 18.06
CA SER A 195 -18.52 8.09 18.20
C SER A 195 -19.24 8.11 19.54
N GLY A 196 -20.46 7.58 19.58
CA GLY A 196 -21.22 7.39 20.81
C GLY A 196 -21.77 8.67 21.45
N VAL A 197 -21.83 9.78 20.72
CA VAL A 197 -22.41 11.06 21.17
C VAL A 197 -23.92 10.93 21.22
N VAL A 198 -24.54 11.38 22.30
CA VAL A 198 -25.97 11.45 22.50
C VAL A 198 -26.44 12.91 22.41
N GLY A 199 -27.54 13.13 21.71
CA GLY A 199 -28.08 14.46 21.38
C GLY A 199 -27.58 14.89 20.02
N MET A 200 -26.34 15.32 19.90
CA MET A 200 -25.70 15.68 18.63
C MET A 200 -25.26 14.41 17.88
N THR A 201 -26.21 13.59 17.44
CA THR A 201 -25.92 12.29 16.81
C THR A 201 -25.33 12.44 15.40
N GLU A 202 -25.50 13.59 14.77
CA GLU A 202 -25.01 13.91 13.43
C GLU A 202 -23.48 13.90 13.35
N ILE A 203 -22.78 14.10 14.49
CA ILE A 203 -21.31 14.07 14.54
C ILE A 203 -20.76 12.63 14.58
N ASN A 204 -21.60 11.65 14.96
CA ASN A 204 -21.15 10.26 15.06
C ASN A 204 -20.76 9.70 13.69
N GLY A 205 -19.58 9.10 13.61
CA GLY A 205 -19.01 8.56 12.37
C GLY A 205 -18.30 9.63 11.52
N LEU A 206 -18.38 10.92 11.87
CA LEU A 206 -17.62 11.94 11.18
C LEU A 206 -16.17 11.97 11.69
N ARG A 207 -15.28 12.32 10.76
CA ARG A 207 -13.88 12.58 11.03
C ARG A 207 -13.54 14.02 10.69
N ALA A 208 -12.77 14.69 11.55
CA ALA A 208 -12.42 16.08 11.41
C ALA A 208 -10.95 16.35 11.71
N LEU A 209 -10.42 17.45 11.20
CA LEU A 209 -9.10 17.96 11.56
C LEU A 209 -9.21 18.91 12.76
N VAL A 210 -8.31 18.73 13.72
CA VAL A 210 -8.13 19.67 14.82
C VAL A 210 -7.46 20.94 14.27
N THR A 211 -8.15 22.05 14.27
CA THR A 211 -7.66 23.36 13.82
C THR A 211 -7.02 24.17 14.93
N ALA A 212 -7.51 24.02 16.17
CA ALA A 212 -6.94 24.65 17.36
C ALA A 212 -7.20 23.76 18.60
N TYR A 213 -6.47 23.99 19.68
CA TYR A 213 -6.66 23.26 20.94
C TYR A 213 -6.27 24.13 22.15
N THR A 214 -6.84 23.79 23.31
CA THR A 214 -6.44 24.29 24.62
C THR A 214 -6.05 23.12 25.52
N GLY A 215 -5.87 23.33 26.81
CA GLY A 215 -5.59 22.21 27.74
C GLY A 215 -6.75 21.21 27.91
N THR A 216 -7.99 21.59 27.54
CA THR A 216 -9.20 20.79 27.78
C THR A 216 -10.14 20.72 26.59
N THR A 217 -9.93 21.48 25.53
CA THR A 217 -10.79 21.52 24.34
C THR A 217 -10.02 21.40 23.06
N ILE A 218 -10.68 20.87 22.03
CA ILE A 218 -10.23 20.89 20.64
C ILE A 218 -11.25 21.60 19.77
N THR A 219 -10.81 22.42 18.86
CA THR A 219 -11.65 23.02 17.80
C THR A 219 -11.43 22.21 16.53
N VAL A 220 -12.51 21.84 15.88
CA VAL A 220 -12.49 21.00 14.68
C VAL A 220 -13.16 21.70 13.50
N ASP A 221 -12.85 21.27 12.29
CA ASP A 221 -13.34 21.82 11.02
C ASP A 221 -14.76 21.32 10.63
N ILE A 222 -15.57 20.94 11.63
CA ILE A 222 -16.97 20.59 11.44
C ILE A 222 -17.86 21.79 11.74
N ASP A 223 -18.73 22.13 10.80
CA ASP A 223 -19.84 23.06 11.02
C ASP A 223 -21.00 22.33 11.70
N SER A 224 -21.22 22.62 12.98
CA SER A 224 -22.28 22.05 13.79
C SER A 224 -23.48 22.98 13.98
N THR A 225 -23.58 24.08 13.24
CA THR A 225 -24.67 25.07 13.40
C THR A 225 -26.07 24.51 13.16
N ALA A 226 -26.17 23.47 12.31
CA ALA A 226 -27.42 22.78 11.99
C ALA A 226 -27.63 21.50 12.81
N PHE A 227 -26.70 21.14 13.72
CA PHE A 227 -26.77 19.91 14.48
C PHE A 227 -27.67 20.06 15.72
N THR A 228 -28.20 18.93 16.20
CA THR A 228 -28.92 18.90 17.47
C THR A 228 -27.99 19.20 18.65
N PRO A 229 -28.48 19.81 19.74
CA PRO A 229 -27.63 20.09 20.92
C PRO A 229 -27.02 18.82 21.52
N TYR A 230 -25.75 18.92 21.93
CA TYR A 230 -25.09 17.87 22.71
C TYR A 230 -25.81 17.62 24.03
N VAL A 231 -26.03 16.36 24.38
CA VAL A 231 -26.65 15.95 25.67
C VAL A 231 -25.63 15.25 26.57
N SER A 232 -25.00 14.18 26.09
CA SER A 232 -24.06 13.40 26.90
C SER A 232 -23.24 12.42 26.07
N ASN A 233 -22.25 11.80 26.69
CA ASN A 233 -21.42 10.72 26.18
C ASN A 233 -20.60 11.08 24.94
N GLY A 234 -19.99 10.09 24.36
CA GLY A 234 -19.15 10.15 23.16
C GLY A 234 -17.68 10.07 23.46
N THR A 235 -16.97 9.65 22.44
CA THR A 235 -15.50 9.56 22.43
C THR A 235 -14.93 10.25 21.19
N ALA A 236 -13.79 10.88 21.38
CA ALA A 236 -12.96 11.41 20.31
C ALA A 236 -11.67 10.61 20.25
N GLN A 237 -11.30 10.08 19.07
CA GLN A 237 -10.09 9.28 18.91
C GLN A 237 -9.39 9.49 17.57
N THR A 238 -8.06 9.26 17.53
CA THR A 238 -7.25 9.48 16.34
C THR A 238 -7.20 8.28 15.40
N GLN A 239 -7.17 7.05 15.92
CA GLN A 239 -7.19 5.88 15.06
C GLN A 239 -8.55 5.68 14.39
N PRO A 240 -8.57 5.00 13.25
CA PRO A 240 -9.82 4.66 12.57
C PRO A 240 -10.79 3.89 13.47
N ILE A 241 -12.07 4.21 13.35
CA ILE A 241 -13.18 3.50 14.00
C ILE A 241 -13.77 2.45 13.04
N ASP A 242 -14.52 1.49 13.57
CA ASP A 242 -15.17 0.50 12.74
C ASP A 242 -16.23 1.16 11.84
N GLY A 243 -16.23 0.78 10.55
CA GLY A 243 -17.12 1.34 9.54
C GLY A 243 -16.52 2.51 8.74
N GLU A 244 -15.34 3.02 9.09
CA GLU A 244 -14.65 3.99 8.24
C GLU A 244 -13.97 3.30 7.05
N ASP A 245 -14.11 3.88 5.86
CA ASP A 245 -13.40 3.45 4.66
C ASP A 245 -11.91 3.76 4.78
N ILE A 246 -11.10 2.75 4.55
CA ILE A 246 -9.65 2.87 4.63
C ILE A 246 -9.06 2.64 3.25
N ALA A 247 -8.43 3.66 2.70
CA ALA A 247 -7.79 3.58 1.39
C ALA A 247 -6.36 4.13 1.41
N GLY A 248 -5.61 3.80 0.38
CA GLY A 248 -4.27 4.30 0.21
C GLY A 248 -3.71 4.04 -1.17
N GLY A 249 -2.61 4.73 -1.47
CA GLY A 249 -1.90 4.55 -2.72
C GLY A 249 -0.40 4.74 -2.57
N CYS A 250 0.35 4.13 -3.48
CA CYS A 250 1.80 4.24 -3.54
C CYS A 250 2.33 3.85 -4.92
N GLU A 251 3.56 4.24 -5.21
CA GLU A 251 4.37 3.47 -6.16
C GLU A 251 4.92 2.24 -5.46
N PHE A 252 5.12 1.15 -6.20
CA PHE A 252 5.64 -0.08 -5.63
C PHE A 252 6.57 -0.82 -6.58
N ASP A 253 7.46 -1.59 -5.99
CA ASP A 253 8.29 -2.57 -6.66
C ASP A 253 7.75 -3.97 -6.42
N ILE A 254 8.00 -4.86 -7.37
CA ILE A 254 7.69 -6.27 -7.27
C ILE A 254 8.90 -6.97 -6.63
N PRO A 255 8.71 -7.69 -5.53
CA PRO A 255 9.77 -8.52 -4.96
C PRO A 255 10.02 -9.72 -5.86
N CYS A 256 11.24 -9.85 -6.35
CA CYS A 256 11.64 -10.90 -7.29
C CYS A 256 12.92 -11.60 -6.85
N ARG A 257 13.22 -12.73 -7.47
CA ARG A 257 14.52 -13.41 -7.43
C ARG A 257 14.94 -13.83 -8.81
N PHE A 258 16.21 -14.08 -9.01
CA PHE A 258 16.65 -14.78 -10.20
C PHE A 258 16.09 -16.21 -10.22
N ASP A 259 15.75 -16.71 -11.40
CA ASP A 259 15.18 -18.05 -11.62
C ASP A 259 16.02 -18.90 -12.59
N SER A 260 17.20 -18.42 -12.93
CA SER A 260 18.18 -19.12 -13.76
C SER A 260 19.60 -18.70 -13.38
N ASP A 261 20.56 -19.49 -13.80
CA ASP A 261 21.95 -19.07 -13.81
C ASP A 261 22.15 -17.92 -14.77
N LEU A 262 23.05 -17.00 -14.40
CA LEU A 262 23.39 -15.85 -15.22
C LEU A 262 24.54 -16.20 -16.17
N GLY A 263 24.23 -16.31 -17.45
CA GLY A 263 25.21 -16.50 -18.51
C GLY A 263 25.31 -15.26 -19.40
N GLY A 264 26.47 -15.07 -20.05
CA GLY A 264 26.67 -13.98 -20.99
C GLY A 264 27.71 -14.35 -22.03
N ALA A 265 27.72 -13.63 -23.15
CA ALA A 265 28.72 -13.74 -24.20
C ALA A 265 29.39 -12.39 -24.41
N PHE A 266 30.71 -12.42 -24.61
CA PHE A 266 31.45 -11.25 -25.03
C PHE A 266 31.16 -11.01 -26.53
N SER A 267 30.61 -9.85 -26.87
CA SER A 267 30.34 -9.48 -28.26
C SER A 267 31.56 -8.77 -28.92
N ASP A 268 32.34 -8.08 -28.10
CA ASP A 268 33.62 -7.46 -28.44
C ASP A 268 34.43 -7.21 -27.15
N TRP A 269 35.59 -6.55 -27.24
CA TRP A 269 36.48 -6.34 -26.08
C TRP A 269 35.88 -5.55 -24.92
N GLY A 270 34.85 -4.75 -25.13
CA GLY A 270 34.27 -3.88 -24.11
C GLY A 270 32.77 -4.13 -23.86
N THR A 271 32.15 -5.09 -24.55
CA THR A 271 30.71 -5.28 -24.53
C THR A 271 30.32 -6.72 -24.17
N ILE A 272 29.47 -6.85 -23.20
CA ILE A 272 28.84 -8.12 -22.81
C ILE A 272 27.38 -8.14 -23.24
N ALA A 273 26.95 -9.23 -23.85
CA ALA A 273 25.56 -9.57 -24.07
C ALA A 273 25.15 -10.70 -23.13
N ALA A 274 24.12 -10.49 -22.35
CA ALA A 274 23.49 -11.51 -21.52
C ALA A 274 22.02 -11.64 -21.95
N SER A 275 21.56 -12.84 -22.17
CA SER A 275 20.19 -13.16 -22.60
C SER A 275 19.64 -14.32 -21.78
N GLY A 276 18.30 -14.41 -21.70
CA GLY A 276 17.64 -15.50 -20.99
C GLY A 276 17.76 -15.38 -19.46
N ILE A 277 17.91 -14.18 -18.94
CA ILE A 277 17.93 -13.93 -17.50
C ILE A 277 16.48 -13.99 -17.01
N ARG A 278 16.11 -15.10 -16.39
CA ARG A 278 14.78 -15.27 -15.84
C ARG A 278 14.71 -14.72 -14.42
N ILE A 279 13.66 -13.93 -14.20
CA ILE A 279 13.34 -13.36 -12.90
C ILE A 279 11.90 -13.76 -12.56
N LEU A 280 11.68 -14.19 -11.33
CA LEU A 280 10.40 -14.69 -10.85
C LEU A 280 9.97 -13.92 -9.62
N GLU A 281 8.70 -13.51 -9.60
CA GLU A 281 8.08 -12.84 -8.47
C GLU A 281 8.00 -13.75 -7.23
N LEU A 282 8.31 -13.17 -6.07
CA LEU A 282 8.15 -13.76 -4.74
C LEU A 282 6.84 -13.25 -4.13
N LEU A 283 5.88 -14.13 -3.92
CA LEU A 283 4.61 -13.76 -3.28
C LEU A 283 4.76 -13.52 -1.77
N ASN A 284 5.79 -14.06 -1.16
CA ASN A 284 6.10 -13.90 0.26
C ASN A 284 7.63 -13.71 0.43
N PRO A 285 8.15 -12.49 0.16
CA PRO A 285 9.58 -12.17 0.19
C PRO A 285 10.17 -12.14 1.60
#